data_1644039bc746a556624d658c58aba38e
#
_entry.id   1644039bc746a556624d658c58aba38e
#
_cell.length_a   1.000
_cell.length_b   1.000
_cell.length_c   1.000
_cell.angle_alpha   90.00
_cell.angle_beta   90.00
_cell.angle_gamma   90.00
#
_symmetry.space_group_name_H-M   'P 1'
#
loop_
_entity.id
_entity.type
_entity.pdbx_description
1 polymer ?
#
loop_
_entity_poly.entity_id
_entity_poly.type
_entity_poly.pdbx_seq_one_letter_code
_entity_poly.pdbx_strand_id
1 'polypeptide(L)'
;DLLDILMSITDDGTPRFTADTITGMFISMMFAGHHTTSGTAAWTLIELLRHPDEMAKVIVELDELYADGTEVSFQALREMPHLEAAIKEALRLHPPLILLLRVANVEVEVDGCRIAPGKMVAASPAISNRIPEAFEDADKFRPGRYLTDPGADLANPWNWIPFGAGRHRCVGANFAMMQLKAIFSVLLKDWSL
;
A
#
# COMPACT_ATOMS: atom_id res chain seq x y z
N ASP A 1 -0.63 18.64 14.67
CA ASP A 1 -1.10 17.62 13.72
C ASP A 1 -0.87 18.06 12.25
N LEU A 2 -1.38 17.34 11.26
CA LEU A 2 -1.19 17.67 9.84
C LEU A 2 -1.87 19.01 9.47
N LEU A 3 -3.01 19.29 10.06
CA LEU A 3 -3.73 20.55 9.82
C LEU A 3 -2.89 21.75 10.30
N ASP A 4 -2.34 21.67 11.52
CA ASP A 4 -1.48 22.71 12.08
C ASP A 4 -0.25 22.94 11.20
N ILE A 5 0.36 21.86 10.71
CA ILE A 5 1.51 21.93 9.79
C ILE A 5 1.11 22.68 8.51
N LEU A 6 0.01 22.27 7.85
CA LEU A 6 -0.42 22.90 6.61
C LEU A 6 -0.78 24.39 6.80
N MET A 7 -1.39 24.74 7.93
CA MET A 7 -1.72 26.11 8.27
C MET A 7 -0.48 26.96 8.61
N SER A 8 0.59 26.37 9.09
CA SER A 8 1.84 27.07 9.45
C SER A 8 2.77 27.33 8.27
N ILE A 9 2.54 26.71 7.11
CA ILE A 9 3.41 26.89 5.93
C ILE A 9 3.16 28.27 5.33
N THR A 10 4.23 29.05 5.23
CA THR A 10 4.21 30.41 4.66
C THR A 10 5.25 30.54 3.56
N ASP A 11 4.94 31.39 2.56
CA ASP A 11 5.87 31.87 1.56
C ASP A 11 6.03 33.39 1.80
N ASP A 12 7.24 33.86 2.11
CA ASP A 12 7.55 35.25 2.43
C ASP A 12 6.62 35.88 3.51
N GLY A 13 6.26 35.06 4.53
CA GLY A 13 5.39 35.46 5.63
C GLY A 13 3.88 35.44 5.31
N THR A 14 3.51 35.06 4.09
CA THR A 14 2.10 34.90 3.69
C THR A 14 1.70 33.43 3.75
N PRO A 15 0.52 33.08 4.29
CA PRO A 15 0.06 31.69 4.26
C PRO A 15 0.07 31.11 2.84
N ARG A 16 0.77 29.97 2.67
CA ARG A 16 0.88 29.31 1.35
C ARG A 16 -0.44 28.71 0.88
N PHE A 17 -1.25 28.25 1.83
CA PHE A 17 -2.54 27.61 1.53
C PHE A 17 -3.69 28.38 2.17
N THR A 18 -4.78 28.55 1.43
CA THR A 18 -6.05 29.05 1.99
C THR A 18 -6.76 27.93 2.76
N ALA A 19 -7.70 28.30 3.63
CA ALA A 19 -8.55 27.34 4.34
C ALA A 19 -9.30 26.40 3.36
N ASP A 20 -9.80 26.94 2.24
CA ASP A 20 -10.48 26.15 1.21
C ASP A 20 -9.54 25.14 0.54
N THR A 21 -8.30 25.55 0.26
CA THR A 21 -7.29 24.66 -0.29
C THR A 21 -6.99 23.50 0.67
N ILE A 22 -6.80 23.80 1.96
CA ILE A 22 -6.55 22.79 2.99
C ILE A 22 -7.75 21.85 3.14
N THR A 23 -8.97 22.40 3.16
CA THR A 23 -10.21 21.60 3.18
C THR A 23 -10.28 20.67 1.98
N GLY A 24 -10.00 21.16 0.77
CA GLY A 24 -9.94 20.33 -0.44
C GLY A 24 -8.91 19.24 -0.36
N MET A 25 -7.73 19.49 0.24
CA MET A 25 -6.70 18.46 0.47
C MET A 25 -7.20 17.36 1.40
N PHE A 26 -7.85 17.70 2.53
CA PHE A 26 -8.40 16.71 3.47
C PHE A 26 -9.50 15.87 2.83
N ILE A 27 -10.44 16.50 2.11
CA ILE A 27 -11.50 15.78 1.39
C ILE A 27 -10.87 14.81 0.37
N SER A 28 -9.86 15.26 -0.39
CA SER A 28 -9.17 14.42 -1.37
C SER A 28 -8.45 13.24 -0.72
N MET A 29 -7.80 13.44 0.42
CA MET A 29 -7.14 12.37 1.19
C MET A 29 -8.16 11.35 1.71
N MET A 30 -9.31 11.80 2.21
CA MET A 30 -10.38 10.90 2.67
C MET A 30 -10.91 10.02 1.52
N PHE A 31 -11.21 10.62 0.36
CA PHE A 31 -11.66 9.85 -0.80
C PHE A 31 -10.61 8.87 -1.31
N ALA A 32 -9.35 9.31 -1.41
CA ALA A 32 -8.26 8.47 -1.87
C ALA A 32 -8.00 7.29 -0.93
N GLY A 33 -8.08 7.50 0.39
CA GLY A 33 -7.80 6.48 1.40
C GLY A 33 -8.95 5.51 1.65
N HIS A 34 -10.20 5.93 1.45
CA HIS A 34 -11.36 5.13 1.85
C HIS A 34 -11.50 3.82 1.05
N HIS A 35 -11.68 3.91 -0.27
CA HIS A 35 -11.93 2.72 -1.09
C HIS A 35 -10.69 1.85 -1.28
N THR A 36 -9.52 2.46 -1.38
CA THR A 36 -8.27 1.72 -1.58
C THR A 36 -7.90 0.90 -0.33
N THR A 37 -8.01 1.49 0.85
CA THR A 37 -7.69 0.80 2.11
C THR A 37 -8.72 -0.28 2.43
N SER A 38 -10.03 0.01 2.28
CA SER A 38 -11.08 -1.00 2.52
C SER A 38 -10.99 -2.17 1.55
N GLY A 39 -10.72 -1.91 0.27
CA GLY A 39 -10.50 -2.97 -0.72
C GLY A 39 -9.27 -3.83 -0.40
N THR A 40 -8.18 -3.20 0.03
CA THR A 40 -6.96 -3.92 0.46
C THR A 40 -7.24 -4.77 1.71
N ALA A 41 -7.94 -4.22 2.71
CA ALA A 41 -8.32 -4.98 3.90
C ALA A 41 -9.17 -6.20 3.52
N ALA A 42 -10.20 -6.00 2.69
CA ALA A 42 -11.06 -7.10 2.25
C ALA A 42 -10.28 -8.22 1.55
N TRP A 43 -9.40 -7.88 0.60
CA TRP A 43 -8.59 -8.88 -0.11
C TRP A 43 -7.56 -9.54 0.79
N THR A 44 -6.94 -8.81 1.73
CA THR A 44 -6.03 -9.40 2.72
C THR A 44 -6.76 -10.45 3.56
N LEU A 45 -7.96 -10.12 4.05
CA LEU A 45 -8.76 -11.05 4.83
C LEU A 45 -9.18 -12.27 4.02
N ILE A 46 -9.66 -12.08 2.78
CA ILE A 46 -10.04 -13.18 1.88
C ILE A 46 -8.86 -14.11 1.63
N GLU A 47 -7.68 -13.57 1.34
CA GLU A 47 -6.50 -14.40 1.10
C GLU A 47 -6.05 -15.15 2.36
N LEU A 48 -6.07 -14.53 3.53
CA LEU A 48 -5.76 -15.19 4.79
C LEU A 48 -6.76 -16.32 5.11
N LEU A 49 -8.06 -16.10 4.88
CA LEU A 49 -9.10 -17.14 5.07
C LEU A 49 -8.95 -18.31 4.08
N ARG A 50 -8.46 -18.04 2.86
CA ARG A 50 -8.18 -19.08 1.85
C ARG A 50 -6.88 -19.85 2.11
N HIS A 51 -5.99 -19.31 2.94
CA HIS A 51 -4.68 -19.87 3.27
C HIS A 51 -4.52 -20.00 4.79
N PRO A 52 -5.15 -21.03 5.42
CA PRO A 52 -5.18 -21.18 6.88
C PRO A 52 -3.78 -21.26 7.51
N ASP A 53 -2.80 -21.81 6.79
CA ASP A 53 -1.42 -21.91 7.27
C ASP A 53 -0.76 -20.52 7.41
N GLU A 54 -1.07 -19.59 6.50
CA GLU A 54 -0.58 -18.21 6.57
C GLU A 54 -1.36 -17.41 7.63
N MET A 55 -2.68 -17.65 7.75
CA MET A 55 -3.50 -17.08 8.84
C MET A 55 -2.95 -17.49 10.20
N ALA A 56 -2.64 -18.78 10.41
CA ALA A 56 -2.10 -19.28 11.68
C ALA A 56 -0.80 -18.57 12.08
N LYS A 57 0.10 -18.29 11.11
CA LYS A 57 1.35 -17.55 11.38
C LYS A 57 1.07 -16.13 11.86
N VAL A 58 0.10 -15.44 11.24
CA VAL A 58 -0.31 -14.09 11.66
C VAL A 58 -0.93 -14.12 13.07
N ILE A 59 -1.77 -15.10 13.37
CA ILE A 59 -2.39 -15.23 14.70
C ILE A 59 -1.32 -15.48 15.77
N VAL A 60 -0.37 -16.40 15.53
CA VAL A 60 0.74 -16.66 16.46
C VAL A 60 1.57 -15.40 16.70
N GLU A 61 1.91 -14.65 15.64
CA GLU A 61 2.62 -13.37 15.76
C GLU A 61 1.88 -12.37 16.65
N LEU A 62 0.55 -12.24 16.47
CA LEU A 62 -0.27 -11.32 17.27
C LEU A 62 -0.42 -11.81 18.72
N ASP A 63 -0.60 -13.10 18.94
CA ASP A 63 -0.69 -13.69 20.26
C ASP A 63 0.59 -13.48 21.06
N GLU A 64 1.75 -13.70 20.44
CA GLU A 64 3.06 -13.45 21.05
C GLU A 64 3.27 -11.96 21.36
N LEU A 65 2.94 -11.08 20.42
CA LEU A 65 3.11 -9.63 20.57
C LEU A 65 2.26 -9.04 21.70
N TYR A 66 1.06 -9.60 21.90
CA TYR A 66 0.09 -9.10 22.88
C TYR A 66 -0.02 -9.97 24.15
N ALA A 67 0.83 -11.00 24.31
CA ALA A 67 0.80 -11.94 25.43
C ALA A 67 0.86 -11.25 26.82
N ASP A 68 1.65 -10.19 26.94
CA ASP A 68 1.86 -9.45 28.18
C ASP A 68 0.86 -8.29 28.38
N GLY A 69 -0.26 -8.28 27.65
CA GLY A 69 -1.23 -7.19 27.70
C GLY A 69 -0.77 -5.91 27.03
N THR A 70 0.23 -6.00 26.14
CA THR A 70 0.67 -4.88 25.31
C THR A 70 -0.51 -4.31 24.52
N GLU A 71 -0.69 -3.00 24.54
CA GLU A 71 -1.72 -2.33 23.75
C GLU A 71 -1.25 -2.07 22.31
N VAL A 72 -2.22 -1.92 21.40
CA VAL A 72 -1.94 -1.49 20.04
C VAL A 72 -1.27 -0.11 20.07
N SER A 73 -0.03 -0.05 19.66
CA SER A 73 0.81 1.15 19.67
C SER A 73 1.61 1.26 18.38
N PHE A 74 2.13 2.46 18.09
CA PHE A 74 3.02 2.67 16.94
C PHE A 74 4.21 1.70 16.92
N GLN A 75 4.78 1.40 18.09
CA GLN A 75 5.89 0.47 18.20
C GLN A 75 5.44 -0.96 17.89
N ALA A 76 4.34 -1.43 18.51
CA ALA A 76 3.80 -2.77 18.26
C ALA A 76 3.46 -2.99 16.77
N LEU A 77 2.88 -1.99 16.10
CA LEU A 77 2.57 -2.08 14.67
C LEU A 77 3.79 -2.24 13.75
N ARG A 78 4.99 -1.95 14.23
CA ARG A 78 6.23 -2.17 13.48
C ARG A 78 6.77 -3.59 13.60
N GLU A 79 6.30 -4.34 14.59
CA GLU A 79 6.78 -5.67 14.95
C GLU A 79 5.83 -6.78 14.49
N MET A 80 5.21 -6.60 13.30
CA MET A 80 4.26 -7.53 12.68
C MET A 80 4.73 -7.94 11.27
N PRO A 81 5.86 -8.66 11.15
CA PRO A 81 6.39 -9.02 9.83
C PRO A 81 5.49 -9.97 9.04
N HIS A 82 4.82 -10.95 9.68
CA HIS A 82 3.93 -11.88 8.97
C HIS A 82 2.67 -11.17 8.47
N LEU A 83 2.05 -10.34 9.31
CA LEU A 83 0.90 -9.54 8.90
C LEU A 83 1.27 -8.54 7.79
N GLU A 84 2.43 -7.88 7.91
CA GLU A 84 2.92 -6.97 6.87
C GLU A 84 3.14 -7.70 5.54
N ALA A 85 3.77 -8.88 5.59
CA ALA A 85 4.01 -9.71 4.42
C ALA A 85 2.69 -10.14 3.76
N ALA A 86 1.68 -10.52 4.54
CA ALA A 86 0.36 -10.87 4.04
C ALA A 86 -0.33 -9.68 3.34
N ILE A 87 -0.28 -8.49 3.93
CA ILE A 87 -0.82 -7.26 3.31
C ILE A 87 -0.07 -6.93 2.00
N LYS A 88 1.26 -7.01 1.99
CA LYS A 88 2.07 -6.77 0.78
C LYS A 88 1.73 -7.76 -0.33
N GLU A 89 1.52 -9.03 0.00
CA GLU A 89 1.17 -10.04 -0.98
C GLU A 89 -0.26 -9.88 -1.50
N ALA A 90 -1.20 -9.52 -0.65
CA ALA A 90 -2.55 -9.17 -1.07
C ALA A 90 -2.54 -7.94 -2.02
N LEU A 91 -1.77 -6.91 -1.71
CA LEU A 91 -1.58 -5.75 -2.59
C LEU A 91 -0.93 -6.11 -3.93
N ARG A 92 -0.02 -7.07 -3.95
CA ARG A 92 0.60 -7.57 -5.18
C ARG A 92 -0.44 -8.25 -6.07
N LEU A 93 -1.23 -9.16 -5.50
CA LEU A 93 -2.23 -9.93 -6.25
C LEU A 93 -3.49 -9.12 -6.58
N HIS A 94 -3.90 -8.21 -5.71
CA HIS A 94 -5.15 -7.47 -5.79
C HIS A 94 -4.93 -5.96 -5.59
N PRO A 95 -4.11 -5.30 -6.46
CA PRO A 95 -3.87 -3.88 -6.33
C PRO A 95 -5.19 -3.10 -6.52
N PRO A 96 -5.51 -2.14 -5.62
CA PRO A 96 -6.76 -1.36 -5.72
C PRO A 96 -6.88 -0.58 -7.03
N LEU A 97 -5.76 -0.10 -7.55
CA LEU A 97 -5.68 0.56 -8.85
C LEU A 97 -5.04 -0.38 -9.87
N ILE A 98 -5.84 -0.91 -10.76
CA ILE A 98 -5.39 -1.85 -11.80
C ILE A 98 -4.67 -1.17 -12.97
N LEU A 99 -4.90 0.13 -13.16
CA LEU A 99 -4.29 0.96 -14.21
C LEU A 99 -3.84 2.31 -13.64
N LEU A 100 -2.61 2.68 -13.95
CA LEU A 100 -2.03 4.00 -13.69
C LEU A 100 -1.94 4.75 -15.00
N LEU A 101 -2.77 5.79 -15.17
CA LEU A 101 -2.88 6.52 -16.43
C LEU A 101 -2.02 7.79 -16.43
N ARG A 102 -1.38 8.08 -17.54
CA ARG A 102 -0.62 9.31 -17.79
C ARG A 102 -0.91 9.82 -19.21
N VAL A 103 -0.79 11.12 -19.39
CA VAL A 103 -0.80 11.73 -20.72
C VAL A 103 0.62 12.18 -21.05
N ALA A 104 1.11 11.81 -22.23
CA ALA A 104 2.41 12.25 -22.72
C ALA A 104 2.34 13.75 -23.04
N ASN A 105 3.13 14.57 -22.34
CA ASN A 105 3.22 16.02 -22.61
C ASN A 105 4.20 16.34 -23.77
N VAL A 106 5.14 15.45 -24.01
CA VAL A 106 6.11 15.50 -25.10
C VAL A 106 6.13 14.16 -25.81
N GLU A 107 6.70 14.11 -27.01
CA GLU A 107 6.94 12.84 -27.67
C GLU A 107 7.91 12.00 -26.82
N VAL A 108 7.57 10.76 -26.59
CA VAL A 108 8.40 9.78 -25.89
C VAL A 108 8.53 8.51 -26.72
N GLU A 109 9.65 7.83 -26.60
CA GLU A 109 9.86 6.52 -27.21
C GLU A 109 10.02 5.47 -26.12
N VAL A 110 9.26 4.39 -26.23
CA VAL A 110 9.31 3.25 -25.32
C VAL A 110 9.41 1.99 -26.17
N ASP A 111 10.51 1.27 -26.03
CA ASP A 111 10.77 0.01 -26.72
C ASP A 111 10.52 0.10 -28.24
N GLY A 112 11.05 1.15 -28.90
CA GLY A 112 10.88 1.42 -30.31
C GLY A 112 9.50 1.98 -30.74
N CYS A 113 8.55 2.09 -29.79
CA CYS A 113 7.24 2.69 -30.05
C CYS A 113 7.27 4.19 -29.76
N ARG A 114 6.92 5.02 -30.73
CA ARG A 114 6.77 6.47 -30.57
C ARG A 114 5.38 6.80 -30.05
N ILE A 115 5.33 7.56 -28.98
CA ILE A 115 4.11 8.04 -28.32
C ILE A 115 4.06 9.55 -28.51
N ALA A 116 3.13 10.02 -29.34
CA ALA A 116 2.96 11.45 -29.61
C ALA A 116 2.41 12.19 -28.37
N PRO A 117 2.67 13.52 -28.26
CA PRO A 117 2.04 14.34 -27.22
C PRO A 117 0.53 14.23 -27.25
N GLY A 118 -0.10 14.30 -26.05
CA GLY A 118 -1.55 14.16 -25.87
C GLY A 118 -2.06 12.71 -25.88
N LYS A 119 -1.21 11.71 -26.14
CA LYS A 119 -1.61 10.29 -26.05
C LYS A 119 -1.59 9.81 -24.60
N MET A 120 -2.60 8.98 -24.27
CA MET A 120 -2.69 8.33 -22.97
C MET A 120 -1.80 7.08 -22.94
N VAL A 121 -1.04 6.95 -21.86
CA VAL A 121 -0.20 5.79 -21.55
C VAL A 121 -0.71 5.16 -20.26
N ALA A 122 -0.78 3.85 -20.21
CA ALA A 122 -1.19 3.10 -19.04
C ALA A 122 -0.08 2.16 -18.56
N ALA A 123 0.22 2.18 -17.26
CA ALA A 123 0.95 1.10 -16.61
C ALA A 123 -0.04 0.30 -15.75
N SER A 124 0.08 -1.03 -15.74
CA SER A 124 -0.86 -1.88 -15.00
C SER A 124 -0.17 -2.57 -13.82
N PRO A 125 -0.41 -2.12 -12.57
CA PRO A 125 0.04 -2.87 -11.40
C PRO A 125 -0.48 -4.30 -11.37
N ALA A 126 -1.71 -4.55 -11.83
CA ALA A 126 -2.30 -5.88 -11.90
C ALA A 126 -1.51 -6.85 -12.80
N ILE A 127 -0.80 -6.33 -13.80
CA ILE A 127 0.08 -7.12 -14.68
C ILE A 127 1.51 -7.10 -14.13
N SER A 128 2.07 -5.92 -13.87
CA SER A 128 3.47 -5.77 -13.44
C SER A 128 3.78 -6.55 -12.17
N ASN A 129 2.86 -6.56 -11.21
CA ASN A 129 3.01 -7.30 -9.96
C ASN A 129 2.92 -8.83 -10.11
N ARG A 130 2.66 -9.35 -11.32
CA ARG A 130 2.52 -10.78 -11.63
C ARG A 130 3.48 -11.27 -12.69
N ILE A 131 4.51 -10.50 -13.02
CA ILE A 131 5.53 -10.88 -14.00
C ILE A 131 6.32 -12.08 -13.43
N PRO A 132 6.34 -13.27 -14.09
CA PRO A 132 6.98 -14.47 -13.56
C PRO A 132 8.50 -14.31 -13.36
N GLU A 133 9.15 -13.48 -14.16
CA GLU A 133 10.57 -13.18 -14.07
C GLU A 133 10.92 -12.40 -12.79
N ALA A 134 9.93 -11.71 -12.21
CA ALA A 134 10.08 -10.92 -10.98
C ALA A 134 9.57 -11.66 -9.75
N PHE A 135 8.56 -12.54 -9.92
CA PHE A 135 7.89 -13.21 -8.81
C PHE A 135 7.75 -14.71 -9.08
N GLU A 136 8.53 -15.52 -8.39
CA GLU A 136 8.34 -16.95 -8.40
C GLU A 136 6.91 -17.31 -7.94
N ASP A 137 6.25 -18.26 -8.63
CA ASP A 137 4.84 -18.57 -8.38
C ASP A 137 3.94 -17.34 -8.38
N ALA A 138 4.04 -16.50 -9.41
CA ALA A 138 3.46 -15.16 -9.46
C ALA A 138 1.94 -15.09 -9.18
N ASP A 139 1.20 -16.15 -9.44
CA ASP A 139 -0.25 -16.22 -9.19
C ASP A 139 -0.64 -16.82 -7.83
N LYS A 140 0.34 -17.28 -7.03
CA LYS A 140 0.08 -17.84 -5.70
C LYS A 140 0.24 -16.78 -4.63
N PHE A 141 -0.59 -16.87 -3.58
CA PHE A 141 -0.44 -16.08 -2.37
C PHE A 141 0.68 -16.66 -1.51
N ARG A 142 1.83 -16.00 -1.48
CA ARG A 142 3.06 -16.44 -0.79
C ARG A 142 3.69 -15.30 0.01
N PRO A 143 3.13 -14.92 1.16
CA PRO A 143 3.69 -13.86 2.02
C PRO A 143 5.16 -14.08 2.39
N GLY A 144 5.56 -15.35 2.53
CA GLY A 144 6.93 -15.74 2.88
C GLY A 144 8.03 -15.14 1.99
N ARG A 145 7.70 -14.70 0.76
CA ARG A 145 8.69 -14.02 -0.11
C ARG A 145 9.25 -12.75 0.49
N TYR A 146 8.47 -12.03 1.28
CA TYR A 146 8.90 -10.79 1.96
C TYR A 146 9.60 -11.04 3.30
N LEU A 147 9.52 -12.27 3.82
CA LEU A 147 10.19 -12.67 5.06
C LEU A 147 11.60 -13.21 4.80
N THR A 148 11.77 -13.95 3.70
CA THR A 148 13.09 -14.48 3.28
C THR A 148 13.98 -13.40 2.69
N ASP A 149 13.40 -12.45 1.99
CA ASP A 149 14.05 -11.24 1.49
C ASP A 149 13.19 -10.02 1.81
N PRO A 150 13.38 -9.40 2.99
CA PRO A 150 12.61 -8.23 3.40
C PRO A 150 12.69 -7.04 2.44
N GLY A 151 13.69 -7.02 1.57
CA GLY A 151 13.85 -6.02 0.51
C GLY A 151 13.34 -6.43 -0.86
N ALA A 152 12.70 -7.59 -1.01
CA ALA A 152 12.28 -8.12 -2.32
C ALA A 152 11.35 -7.17 -3.08
N ASP A 153 10.49 -6.45 -2.37
CA ASP A 153 9.62 -5.41 -2.95
C ASP A 153 10.37 -4.13 -3.34
N LEU A 154 11.59 -3.95 -2.81
CA LEU A 154 12.45 -2.79 -3.04
C LEU A 154 13.61 -3.09 -4.01
N ALA A 155 13.97 -4.36 -4.21
CA ALA A 155 15.10 -4.77 -5.05
C ALA A 155 14.94 -4.26 -6.50
N ASN A 156 13.70 -4.27 -7.00
CA ASN A 156 13.32 -3.55 -8.22
C ASN A 156 11.99 -2.84 -7.98
N PRO A 157 12.00 -1.54 -7.66
CA PRO A 157 10.81 -0.78 -7.30
C PRO A 157 9.79 -0.64 -8.43
N TRP A 158 10.12 -1.08 -9.64
CA TRP A 158 9.21 -1.09 -10.79
C TRP A 158 8.41 -2.39 -10.92
N ASN A 159 8.85 -3.47 -10.26
CA ASN A 159 8.15 -4.75 -10.28
C ASN A 159 6.98 -4.79 -9.30
N TRP A 160 7.06 -4.08 -8.17
CA TRP A 160 6.02 -4.02 -7.14
C TRP A 160 5.50 -2.60 -7.00
N ILE A 161 4.42 -2.27 -7.70
CA ILE A 161 3.90 -0.91 -7.83
C ILE A 161 2.42 -0.73 -7.39
N PRO A 162 1.92 -1.40 -6.33
CA PRO A 162 0.53 -1.21 -5.90
C PRO A 162 0.26 0.21 -5.40
N PHE A 163 1.30 0.90 -4.92
CA PHE A 163 1.26 2.31 -4.52
C PHE A 163 1.78 3.27 -5.60
N GLY A 164 1.93 2.78 -6.84
CA GLY A 164 2.58 3.52 -7.89
C GLY A 164 4.10 3.63 -7.70
N ALA A 165 4.75 4.37 -8.59
CA ALA A 165 6.20 4.55 -8.59
C ALA A 165 6.58 5.98 -9.03
N GLY A 166 7.87 6.35 -8.80
CA GLY A 166 8.42 7.64 -9.19
C GLY A 166 7.79 8.82 -8.45
N ARG A 167 7.70 9.96 -9.13
CA ARG A 167 7.23 11.24 -8.55
C ARG A 167 5.78 11.24 -8.09
N HIS A 168 4.97 10.30 -8.56
CA HIS A 168 3.55 10.17 -8.25
C HIS A 168 3.24 8.94 -7.38
N ARG A 169 4.26 8.43 -6.66
CA ARG A 169 4.04 7.38 -5.68
C ARG A 169 3.05 7.88 -4.61
N CYS A 170 2.20 6.97 -4.12
CA CYS A 170 1.22 7.26 -3.08
C CYS A 170 1.88 7.84 -1.82
N VAL A 171 1.46 9.03 -1.42
CA VAL A 171 1.96 9.70 -0.20
C VAL A 171 1.42 9.03 1.07
N GLY A 172 0.27 8.34 0.97
CA GLY A 172 -0.39 7.65 2.08
C GLY A 172 0.07 6.20 2.29
N ALA A 173 1.07 5.69 1.55
CA ALA A 173 1.45 4.28 1.60
C ALA A 173 1.80 3.80 3.03
N ASN A 174 2.61 4.54 3.75
CA ASN A 174 2.99 4.19 5.12
C ASN A 174 1.80 4.26 6.08
N PHE A 175 0.94 5.28 5.92
CA PHE A 175 -0.28 5.42 6.72
C PHE A 175 -1.23 4.25 6.47
N ALA A 176 -1.46 3.87 5.21
CA ALA A 176 -2.30 2.74 4.84
C ALA A 176 -1.80 1.42 5.43
N MET A 177 -0.50 1.15 5.34
CA MET A 177 0.10 -0.05 5.94
C MET A 177 -0.08 -0.10 7.46
N MET A 178 0.12 1.02 8.15
CA MET A 178 -0.08 1.08 9.59
C MET A 178 -1.55 0.94 9.98
N GLN A 179 -2.45 1.59 9.24
CA GLN A 179 -3.89 1.49 9.46
C GLN A 179 -4.39 0.05 9.28
N LEU A 180 -3.94 -0.63 8.22
CA LEU A 180 -4.28 -2.03 7.98
C LEU A 180 -3.77 -2.93 9.11
N LYS A 181 -2.52 -2.77 9.54
CA LYS A 181 -1.97 -3.53 10.67
C LYS A 181 -2.78 -3.29 11.95
N ALA A 182 -3.15 -2.04 12.26
CA ALA A 182 -3.96 -1.72 13.43
C ALA A 182 -5.35 -2.38 13.36
N ILE A 183 -6.01 -2.34 12.19
CA ILE A 183 -7.31 -2.98 11.98
C ILE A 183 -7.21 -4.50 12.19
N PHE A 184 -6.24 -5.15 11.53
CA PHE A 184 -6.09 -6.59 11.61
C PHE A 184 -5.62 -7.07 12.98
N SER A 185 -4.77 -6.31 13.67
CA SER A 185 -4.34 -6.67 15.02
C SER A 185 -5.50 -6.69 16.01
N VAL A 186 -6.45 -5.75 15.90
CA VAL A 186 -7.67 -5.75 16.73
C VAL A 186 -8.63 -6.85 16.25
N LEU A 187 -8.88 -6.95 14.95
CA LEU A 187 -9.83 -7.91 14.40
C LEU A 187 -9.44 -9.37 14.73
N LEU A 188 -8.18 -9.73 14.45
CA LEU A 188 -7.73 -11.14 14.60
C LEU A 188 -7.38 -11.51 16.03
N LYS A 189 -7.14 -10.53 16.92
CA LYS A 189 -6.97 -10.75 18.36
C LYS A 189 -8.29 -11.07 19.05
N ASP A 190 -9.37 -10.33 18.71
CA ASP A 190 -10.62 -10.38 19.44
C ASP A 190 -11.65 -11.34 18.80
N TRP A 191 -11.44 -11.78 17.56
CA TRP A 191 -12.40 -12.59 16.80
C TRP A 191 -11.73 -13.81 16.18
N SER A 192 -12.33 -14.97 16.41
CA SER A 192 -12.02 -16.21 15.65
C SER A 192 -12.87 -16.23 14.39
N LEU A 193 -12.23 -16.27 13.24
CA LEU A 193 -12.86 -16.24 11.92
C LEU A 193 -12.78 -17.61 11.22
#